data_e7cb4c24bf98996c859a5dec5f263755
#
_entry.id   e7cb4c24bf98996c859a5dec5f263755
#
_cell.length_a   1.000
_cell.length_b   1.000
_cell.length_c   1.000
_cell.angle_alpha   90.00
_cell.angle_beta   90.00
_cell.angle_gamma   90.00
#
_symmetry.space_group_name_H-M   'P 1'
#
loop_
_entity.id
_entity.type
_entity.pdbx_description
1 polymer ?
#
loop_
_entity_poly.entity_id
_entity_poly.type
_entity_poly.pdbx_seq_one_letter_code
_entity_poly.pdbx_strand_id
1 'polypeptide(L)'
;MISNKNIVVTGASSGIGKSILTELVAQEGNRIIAASRGADKISGYGENVIPFSCDLSTKEGVDALFAKAEEVFDKIDIFFCNAGAPYYERFDYEDWDRIERIFDLNTVSHIYTYSKYLNHLNGRNGRLVYTISAMGEMAIPGYALYAATKFAMKGFQQAIRDETPENLKISCIYPVSTKTNFFNVGGGGRRMEPPFPVQAPEKVAKAVVKGVDKLKEHIYPCAVYLPSKYLMSIVPPVKKLYIKAQKGKLRRFVKRVKAEEEGLIEDIRLKKTLK
;
A
#
# COMPACT_ATOMS: atom_id res chain seq x y z
N MET A 1 21.38 2.47 -10.81
CA MET A 1 20.13 2.10 -11.53
C MET A 1 19.82 0.64 -11.27
N ILE A 2 18.57 0.30 -11.06
CA ILE A 2 18.11 -1.10 -10.90
C ILE A 2 17.99 -1.72 -12.30
N SER A 3 19.03 -2.37 -12.78
CA SER A 3 19.08 -2.97 -14.11
C SER A 3 19.43 -4.46 -14.03
N ASN A 4 18.98 -5.22 -15.04
CA ASN A 4 19.23 -6.67 -15.16
C ASN A 4 18.78 -7.44 -13.90
N LYS A 5 17.55 -7.17 -13.41
CA LYS A 5 16.98 -7.77 -12.22
C LYS A 5 15.68 -8.51 -12.49
N ASN A 6 15.48 -9.62 -11.78
CA ASN A 6 14.21 -10.31 -11.68
C ASN A 6 13.42 -9.71 -10.50
N ILE A 7 12.27 -9.11 -10.80
CA ILE A 7 11.53 -8.29 -9.83
C ILE A 7 10.09 -8.77 -9.72
N VAL A 8 9.55 -8.79 -8.51
CA VAL A 8 8.12 -8.96 -8.26
C VAL A 8 7.56 -7.64 -7.73
N VAL A 9 6.47 -7.14 -8.33
CA VAL A 9 5.76 -5.94 -7.86
C VAL A 9 4.32 -6.30 -7.58
N THR A 10 3.89 -6.21 -6.33
CA THR A 10 2.50 -6.46 -5.93
C THR A 10 1.66 -5.18 -5.96
N GLY A 11 0.36 -5.30 -6.29
CA GLY A 11 -0.50 -4.14 -6.49
C GLY A 11 -0.14 -3.31 -7.72
N ALA A 12 0.41 -3.95 -8.76
CA ALA A 12 1.01 -3.30 -9.93
C ALA A 12 -0.01 -2.72 -10.92
N SER A 13 -1.31 -3.04 -10.81
CA SER A 13 -2.33 -2.59 -11.77
C SER A 13 -2.75 -1.13 -11.60
N SER A 14 -2.41 -0.48 -10.48
CA SER A 14 -2.85 0.90 -10.20
C SER A 14 -1.93 1.64 -9.23
N GLY A 15 -2.13 2.96 -9.14
CA GLY A 15 -1.54 3.80 -8.12
C GLY A 15 -0.01 3.75 -8.05
N ILE A 16 0.52 3.68 -6.83
CA ILE A 16 1.97 3.66 -6.58
C ILE A 16 2.63 2.43 -7.23
N GLY A 17 2.01 1.25 -7.14
CA GLY A 17 2.54 0.01 -7.72
C GLY A 17 2.69 0.10 -9.24
N LYS A 18 1.68 0.65 -9.94
CA LYS A 18 1.75 0.91 -11.39
C LYS A 18 2.88 1.89 -11.74
N SER A 19 3.02 2.95 -10.97
CA SER A 19 4.08 3.94 -11.22
C SER A 19 5.48 3.36 -10.93
N ILE A 20 5.63 2.49 -9.89
CA ILE A 20 6.87 1.75 -9.65
C ILE A 20 7.18 0.82 -10.81
N LEU A 21 6.18 0.06 -11.30
CA LEU A 21 6.34 -0.79 -12.48
C LEU A 21 6.85 0.01 -13.68
N THR A 22 6.22 1.15 -13.98
CA THR A 22 6.63 2.03 -15.09
C THR A 22 8.08 2.53 -14.94
N GLU A 23 8.49 2.94 -13.76
CA GLU A 23 9.88 3.39 -13.50
C GLU A 23 10.91 2.25 -13.62
N LEU A 24 10.53 1.02 -13.27
CA LEU A 24 11.41 -0.15 -13.36
C LEU A 24 11.54 -0.67 -14.80
N VAL A 25 10.46 -0.63 -15.57
CA VAL A 25 10.47 -1.00 -17.01
C VAL A 25 11.31 -0.04 -17.82
N ALA A 26 11.37 1.23 -17.45
CA ALA A 26 12.23 2.21 -18.10
C ALA A 26 13.75 1.98 -17.89
N GLN A 27 14.11 1.00 -17.05
CA GLN A 27 15.51 0.63 -16.80
C GLN A 27 15.85 -0.69 -17.48
N GLU A 28 17.05 -0.78 -18.03
CA GLU A 28 17.48 -1.85 -18.92
C GLU A 28 17.49 -3.24 -18.25
N GLY A 29 17.03 -4.25 -18.98
CA GLY A 29 17.22 -5.66 -18.68
C GLY A 29 16.42 -6.19 -17.50
N ASN A 30 15.48 -5.42 -16.93
CA ASN A 30 14.63 -5.92 -15.86
C ASN A 30 13.53 -6.85 -16.40
N ARG A 31 13.32 -7.97 -15.73
CA ARG A 31 12.17 -8.87 -15.93
C ARG A 31 11.26 -8.77 -14.72
N ILE A 32 9.96 -8.52 -14.93
CA ILE A 32 9.07 -8.13 -13.83
C ILE A 32 7.81 -8.97 -13.84
N ILE A 33 7.51 -9.67 -12.75
CA ILE A 33 6.16 -10.19 -12.47
C ILE A 33 5.36 -9.07 -11.82
N ALA A 34 4.32 -8.65 -12.51
CA ALA A 34 3.40 -7.59 -12.07
C ALA A 34 2.11 -8.21 -11.53
N ALA A 35 2.06 -8.40 -10.21
CA ALA A 35 0.99 -9.13 -9.53
C ALA A 35 -0.15 -8.21 -9.06
N SER A 36 -1.39 -8.57 -9.38
CA SER A 36 -2.60 -7.88 -8.93
C SER A 36 -3.84 -8.69 -9.26
N ARG A 37 -4.95 -8.50 -8.52
CA ARG A 37 -6.28 -9.03 -8.90
C ARG A 37 -6.76 -8.48 -10.26
N GLY A 38 -6.32 -7.26 -10.63
CA GLY A 38 -6.62 -6.64 -11.92
C GLY A 38 -5.43 -6.74 -12.89
N ALA A 39 -4.83 -7.90 -13.02
CA ALA A 39 -3.70 -8.12 -13.92
C ALA A 39 -4.05 -7.88 -15.40
N ASP A 40 -5.30 -8.07 -15.78
CA ASP A 40 -5.87 -7.71 -17.10
C ASP A 40 -5.66 -6.24 -17.50
N LYS A 41 -5.51 -5.36 -16.51
CA LYS A 41 -5.26 -3.91 -16.70
C LYS A 41 -3.78 -3.57 -16.88
N ILE A 42 -2.90 -4.57 -16.78
CA ILE A 42 -1.45 -4.40 -16.93
C ILE A 42 -1.10 -4.73 -18.38
N SER A 43 -1.05 -3.72 -19.22
CA SER A 43 -0.76 -3.85 -20.65
C SER A 43 0.16 -2.73 -21.14
N GLY A 44 0.79 -2.93 -22.30
CA GLY A 44 1.66 -1.92 -22.94
C GLY A 44 3.08 -1.85 -22.40
N TYR A 45 3.54 -2.84 -21.64
CA TYR A 45 4.89 -2.86 -21.04
C TYR A 45 5.91 -3.78 -21.76
N GLY A 46 5.50 -4.48 -22.83
CA GLY A 46 6.36 -5.43 -23.54
C GLY A 46 6.53 -6.78 -22.82
N GLU A 47 7.33 -7.66 -23.43
CA GLU A 47 7.48 -9.06 -23.00
C GLU A 47 8.21 -9.24 -21.67
N ASN A 48 8.97 -8.24 -21.25
CA ASN A 48 9.70 -8.26 -19.98
C ASN A 48 8.80 -8.11 -18.76
N VAL A 49 7.51 -7.76 -18.93
CA VAL A 49 6.51 -7.67 -17.88
C VAL A 49 5.51 -8.81 -18.01
N ILE A 50 5.41 -9.60 -16.96
CA ILE A 50 4.51 -10.75 -16.88
C ILE A 50 3.38 -10.38 -15.92
N PRO A 51 2.18 -10.04 -16.41
CA PRO A 51 1.00 -9.83 -15.56
C PRO A 51 0.61 -11.15 -14.89
N PHE A 52 0.32 -11.09 -13.59
CA PHE A 52 -0.13 -12.25 -12.84
C PHE A 52 -1.31 -11.92 -11.94
N SER A 53 -2.43 -12.64 -12.14
CA SER A 53 -3.65 -12.45 -11.35
C SER A 53 -3.60 -13.31 -10.09
N CYS A 54 -3.62 -12.67 -8.92
CA CYS A 54 -3.73 -13.35 -7.62
C CYS A 54 -4.38 -12.45 -6.58
N ASP A 55 -5.07 -13.08 -5.61
CA ASP A 55 -5.56 -12.38 -4.41
C ASP A 55 -4.58 -12.59 -3.25
N LEU A 56 -3.83 -11.55 -2.96
CA LEU A 56 -2.83 -11.56 -1.89
C LEU A 56 -3.44 -11.44 -0.48
N SER A 57 -4.77 -11.35 -0.34
CA SER A 57 -5.41 -11.47 0.99
C SER A 57 -5.57 -12.92 1.43
N THR A 58 -5.13 -13.88 0.62
CA THR A 58 -5.18 -15.31 0.93
C THR A 58 -3.77 -15.92 0.89
N LYS A 59 -3.59 -16.98 1.68
CA LYS A 59 -2.35 -17.77 1.67
C LYS A 59 -2.08 -18.36 0.29
N GLU A 60 -3.12 -18.91 -0.34
CA GLU A 60 -3.08 -19.54 -1.66
C GLU A 60 -2.63 -18.54 -2.74
N GLY A 61 -3.09 -17.30 -2.66
CA GLY A 61 -2.69 -16.25 -3.61
C GLY A 61 -1.21 -15.87 -3.46
N VAL A 62 -0.69 -15.83 -2.25
CA VAL A 62 0.75 -15.60 -2.01
C VAL A 62 1.57 -16.80 -2.49
N ASP A 63 1.15 -18.03 -2.18
CA ASP A 63 1.83 -19.26 -2.62
C ASP A 63 1.86 -19.36 -4.14
N ALA A 64 0.74 -19.08 -4.82
CA ALA A 64 0.65 -19.07 -6.28
C ALA A 64 1.59 -18.04 -6.93
N LEU A 65 1.75 -16.85 -6.30
CA LEU A 65 2.68 -15.84 -6.78
C LEU A 65 4.14 -16.31 -6.67
N PHE A 66 4.52 -16.96 -5.58
CA PHE A 66 5.86 -17.53 -5.44
C PHE A 66 6.10 -18.67 -6.42
N ALA A 67 5.15 -19.60 -6.58
CA ALA A 67 5.23 -20.66 -7.56
C ALA A 67 5.42 -20.12 -8.99
N LYS A 68 4.66 -19.07 -9.36
CA LYS A 68 4.85 -18.40 -10.66
C LYS A 68 6.20 -17.73 -10.79
N ALA A 69 6.69 -17.11 -9.71
CA ALA A 69 7.99 -16.46 -9.75
C ALA A 69 9.14 -17.48 -9.87
N GLU A 70 9.04 -18.62 -9.23
CA GLU A 70 10.01 -19.72 -9.29
C GLU A 70 10.00 -20.45 -10.64
N GLU A 71 8.84 -20.50 -11.34
CA GLU A 71 8.74 -20.98 -12.71
C GLU A 71 9.50 -20.07 -13.71
N VAL A 72 9.46 -18.76 -13.48
CA VAL A 72 9.95 -17.74 -14.43
C VAL A 72 11.38 -17.30 -14.12
N PHE A 73 11.76 -17.27 -12.86
CA PHE A 73 13.03 -16.73 -12.36
C PHE A 73 13.80 -17.78 -11.56
N ASP A 74 15.06 -17.95 -11.84
CA ASP A 74 15.96 -18.72 -10.94
C ASP A 74 15.99 -18.08 -9.54
N LYS A 75 15.98 -16.72 -9.49
CA LYS A 75 16.00 -15.96 -8.25
C LYS A 75 15.21 -14.66 -8.41
N ILE A 76 14.41 -14.32 -7.42
CA ILE A 76 13.83 -12.99 -7.29
C ILE A 76 14.87 -12.07 -6.63
N ASP A 77 15.35 -11.07 -7.36
CA ASP A 77 16.32 -10.08 -6.83
C ASP A 77 15.66 -9.06 -5.91
N ILE A 78 14.47 -8.58 -6.29
CA ILE A 78 13.74 -7.56 -5.54
C ILE A 78 12.26 -7.90 -5.49
N PHE A 79 11.69 -7.90 -4.29
CA PHE A 79 10.27 -8.12 -4.08
C PHE A 79 9.61 -6.87 -3.48
N PHE A 80 8.67 -6.24 -4.20
CA PHE A 80 7.90 -5.10 -3.72
C PHE A 80 6.56 -5.55 -3.14
N CYS A 81 6.45 -5.57 -1.81
CA CYS A 81 5.22 -5.71 -1.05
C CYS A 81 4.48 -4.37 -1.03
N ASN A 82 3.78 -4.05 -2.13
CA ASN A 82 3.08 -2.77 -2.28
C ASN A 82 1.56 -2.93 -2.28
N ALA A 83 1.02 -4.12 -2.55
CA ALA A 83 -0.42 -4.37 -2.48
C ALA A 83 -0.98 -3.94 -1.12
N GLY A 84 -2.17 -3.36 -1.12
CA GLY A 84 -2.84 -2.93 0.10
C GLY A 84 -4.16 -2.24 -0.20
N ALA A 85 -5.07 -2.29 0.76
CA ALA A 85 -6.38 -1.67 0.70
C ALA A 85 -6.51 -0.56 1.75
N PRO A 86 -7.16 0.56 1.40
CA PRO A 86 -7.54 1.60 2.35
C PRO A 86 -8.87 1.31 3.01
N TYR A 87 -9.08 1.92 4.17
CA TYR A 87 -10.39 2.14 4.75
C TYR A 87 -10.47 3.58 5.25
N TYR A 88 -11.55 4.28 4.91
CA TYR A 88 -11.84 5.61 5.42
C TYR A 88 -13.28 5.69 5.86
N GLU A 89 -13.50 5.61 7.16
CA GLU A 89 -14.83 5.55 7.75
C GLU A 89 -14.78 5.88 9.25
N ARG A 90 -15.94 6.07 9.84
CA ARG A 90 -16.08 6.02 11.29
C ARG A 90 -16.12 4.55 11.71
N PHE A 91 -15.30 4.19 12.68
CA PHE A 91 -15.29 2.84 13.25
C PHE A 91 -16.36 2.77 14.35
N ASP A 92 -17.57 2.39 13.96
CA ASP A 92 -18.74 2.25 14.81
C ASP A 92 -19.63 1.05 14.38
N TYR A 93 -18.99 -0.04 13.97
CA TYR A 93 -19.64 -1.26 13.48
C TYR A 93 -18.99 -2.52 14.07
N GLU A 94 -19.74 -3.63 14.05
CA GLU A 94 -19.31 -4.95 14.44
C GLU A 94 -19.21 -5.83 13.16
N ASP A 95 -18.06 -5.85 12.53
CA ASP A 95 -17.82 -6.61 11.29
C ASP A 95 -16.43 -7.25 11.35
N TRP A 96 -16.39 -8.49 11.87
CA TRP A 96 -15.16 -9.26 12.00
C TRP A 96 -14.48 -9.48 10.65
N ASP A 97 -15.20 -9.90 9.63
CA ASP A 97 -14.68 -10.23 8.32
C ASP A 97 -14.03 -9.01 7.64
N ARG A 98 -14.59 -7.83 7.90
CA ARG A 98 -14.04 -6.57 7.40
C ARG A 98 -12.72 -6.22 8.08
N ILE A 99 -12.63 -6.47 9.39
CA ILE A 99 -11.38 -6.28 10.15
C ILE A 99 -10.32 -7.28 9.66
N GLU A 100 -10.68 -8.55 9.55
CA GLU A 100 -9.80 -9.61 9.09
C GLU A 100 -9.24 -9.32 7.68
N ARG A 101 -10.09 -9.07 6.70
CA ARG A 101 -9.68 -8.80 5.30
C ARG A 101 -8.66 -7.68 5.14
N ILE A 102 -8.75 -6.59 5.91
CA ILE A 102 -7.74 -5.52 5.81
C ILE A 102 -6.42 -5.95 6.43
N PHE A 103 -6.44 -6.72 7.51
CA PHE A 103 -5.24 -7.25 8.14
C PHE A 103 -4.58 -8.31 7.25
N ASP A 104 -5.35 -9.20 6.66
CA ASP A 104 -4.85 -10.23 5.76
C ASP A 104 -4.07 -9.62 4.60
N LEU A 105 -4.64 -8.64 3.91
CA LEU A 105 -3.97 -8.01 2.77
C LEU A 105 -2.82 -7.09 3.17
N ASN A 106 -3.01 -6.25 4.20
CA ASN A 106 -2.05 -5.19 4.52
C ASN A 106 -0.93 -5.62 5.46
N THR A 107 -1.10 -6.76 6.16
CA THR A 107 -0.20 -7.20 7.24
C THR A 107 0.18 -8.67 7.08
N VAL A 108 -0.78 -9.59 7.21
CA VAL A 108 -0.51 -11.04 7.23
C VAL A 108 0.20 -11.48 5.95
N SER A 109 -0.30 -11.07 4.78
CA SER A 109 0.31 -11.40 3.49
C SER A 109 1.76 -10.90 3.38
N HIS A 110 2.05 -9.72 3.90
CA HIS A 110 3.39 -9.12 3.86
C HIS A 110 4.36 -9.85 4.81
N ILE A 111 3.89 -10.25 6.00
CA ILE A 111 4.67 -11.05 6.95
C ILE A 111 4.93 -12.44 6.36
N TYR A 112 3.91 -13.09 5.80
CA TYR A 112 4.06 -14.38 5.15
C TYR A 112 4.99 -14.31 3.93
N THR A 113 4.91 -13.23 3.14
CA THR A 113 5.84 -12.97 2.02
C THR A 113 7.29 -12.88 2.50
N TYR A 114 7.58 -12.30 3.67
CA TYR A 114 8.92 -12.30 4.23
C TYR A 114 9.46 -13.73 4.41
N SER A 115 8.68 -14.57 5.07
CA SER A 115 9.07 -15.97 5.33
C SER A 115 9.29 -16.76 4.05
N LYS A 116 8.38 -16.63 3.08
CA LYS A 116 8.49 -17.25 1.76
C LYS A 116 9.72 -16.75 0.99
N TYR A 117 9.96 -15.44 1.02
CA TYR A 117 11.07 -14.84 0.29
C TYR A 117 12.42 -15.21 0.89
N LEU A 118 12.53 -15.28 2.22
CA LEU A 118 13.74 -15.74 2.90
C LEU A 118 14.08 -17.19 2.50
N ASN A 119 13.08 -18.07 2.50
CA ASN A 119 13.24 -19.45 2.04
C ASN A 119 13.63 -19.55 0.55
N HIS A 120 12.97 -18.76 -0.31
CA HIS A 120 13.29 -18.68 -1.74
C HIS A 120 14.73 -18.25 -2.00
N LEU A 121 15.24 -17.28 -1.24
CA LEU A 121 16.61 -16.81 -1.38
C LEU A 121 17.63 -17.90 -1.04
N ASN A 122 17.36 -18.75 -0.07
CA ASN A 122 18.25 -19.84 0.34
C ASN A 122 19.72 -19.38 0.45
N GLY A 123 19.96 -18.33 1.23
CA GLY A 123 21.29 -17.72 1.44
C GLY A 123 21.77 -16.78 0.32
N ARG A 124 21.07 -16.68 -0.81
CA ARG A 124 21.41 -15.74 -1.90
C ARG A 124 20.98 -14.30 -1.56
N ASN A 125 21.65 -13.33 -2.16
CA ASN A 125 21.31 -11.93 -1.95
C ASN A 125 19.94 -11.56 -2.49
N GLY A 126 19.16 -10.79 -1.71
CA GLY A 126 17.84 -10.31 -2.10
C GLY A 126 17.47 -8.97 -1.46
N ARG A 127 16.37 -8.41 -1.93
CA ARG A 127 15.84 -7.16 -1.39
C ARG A 127 14.33 -7.21 -1.27
N LEU A 128 13.83 -6.95 -0.07
CA LEU A 128 12.42 -6.86 0.25
C LEU A 128 12.01 -5.41 0.50
N VAL A 129 10.95 -4.95 -0.15
CA VAL A 129 10.51 -3.55 -0.09
C VAL A 129 9.07 -3.49 0.39
N TYR A 130 8.83 -2.89 1.55
CA TYR A 130 7.50 -2.74 2.12
C TYR A 130 6.93 -1.34 1.90
N THR A 131 5.73 -1.24 1.36
CA THR A 131 4.94 0.00 1.37
C THR A 131 4.17 0.12 2.69
N ILE A 132 4.78 0.81 3.67
CA ILE A 132 4.17 1.03 4.97
C ILE A 132 3.16 2.17 4.90
N SER A 133 3.55 3.39 4.70
CA SER A 133 2.77 4.64 4.74
C SER A 133 3.19 5.55 5.91
N ALA A 134 3.02 6.86 5.74
CA ALA A 134 3.09 7.83 6.83
C ALA A 134 2.10 7.48 7.97
N MET A 135 1.00 6.78 7.66
CA MET A 135 0.05 6.30 8.67
C MET A 135 0.55 5.13 9.52
N GLY A 136 1.67 4.52 9.21
CA GLY A 136 2.39 3.62 10.13
C GLY A 136 3.19 4.37 11.20
N GLU A 137 3.23 5.70 11.14
CA GLU A 137 3.93 6.55 12.10
C GLU A 137 3.03 7.59 12.78
N MET A 138 1.90 7.93 12.17
CA MET A 138 0.93 8.87 12.72
C MET A 138 -0.49 8.50 12.27
N ALA A 139 -1.27 7.95 13.17
CA ALA A 139 -2.69 7.68 12.94
C ALA A 139 -3.52 8.96 12.95
N ILE A 140 -4.54 9.00 12.07
CA ILE A 140 -5.48 10.11 11.98
C ILE A 140 -6.94 9.60 11.94
N PRO A 141 -7.92 10.42 12.37
CA PRO A 141 -9.34 10.04 12.36
C PRO A 141 -9.83 9.59 10.98
N GLY A 142 -10.63 8.55 10.96
CA GLY A 142 -11.19 7.94 9.75
C GLY A 142 -10.36 6.79 9.18
N TYR A 143 -9.13 6.60 9.62
CA TYR A 143 -8.24 5.55 9.14
C TYR A 143 -7.86 4.54 10.22
N ALA A 144 -8.73 4.29 11.21
CA ALA A 144 -8.39 3.48 12.37
C ALA A 144 -7.84 2.09 12.00
N LEU A 145 -8.57 1.29 11.22
CA LEU A 145 -8.12 -0.03 10.79
C LEU A 145 -6.89 0.04 9.88
N TYR A 146 -6.90 0.95 8.90
CA TYR A 146 -5.75 1.12 8.00
C TYR A 146 -4.48 1.49 8.77
N ALA A 147 -4.58 2.45 9.69
CA ALA A 147 -3.45 2.83 10.52
C ALA A 147 -2.95 1.65 11.37
N ALA A 148 -3.87 0.87 11.99
CA ALA A 148 -3.51 -0.31 12.77
C ALA A 148 -2.67 -1.30 11.95
N THR A 149 -3.07 -1.62 10.71
CA THR A 149 -2.30 -2.51 9.82
C THR A 149 -0.90 -1.94 9.50
N LYS A 150 -0.79 -0.64 9.29
CA LYS A 150 0.48 0.00 8.94
C LYS A 150 1.41 0.19 10.14
N PHE A 151 0.86 0.38 11.35
CA PHE A 151 1.65 0.32 12.60
C PHE A 151 2.14 -1.11 12.88
N ALA A 152 1.31 -2.13 12.64
CA ALA A 152 1.73 -3.52 12.75
C ALA A 152 2.93 -3.82 11.84
N MET A 153 2.88 -3.40 10.56
CA MET A 153 4.01 -3.56 9.63
C MET A 153 5.24 -2.76 10.04
N LYS A 154 5.04 -1.57 10.64
CA LYS A 154 6.17 -0.80 11.18
C LYS A 154 6.84 -1.53 12.35
N GLY A 155 6.06 -2.08 13.29
CA GLY A 155 6.59 -2.87 14.40
C GLY A 155 7.32 -4.12 13.91
N PHE A 156 6.66 -4.89 13.02
CA PHE A 156 7.25 -6.08 12.42
C PHE A 156 8.61 -5.80 11.77
N GLN A 157 8.70 -4.82 10.87
CA GLN A 157 9.95 -4.52 10.18
C GLN A 157 11.06 -3.99 11.11
N GLN A 158 10.72 -3.34 12.21
CA GLN A 158 11.71 -2.91 13.20
C GLN A 158 12.34 -4.10 13.91
N ALA A 159 11.53 -5.06 14.36
CA ALA A 159 12.00 -6.25 15.03
C ALA A 159 12.77 -7.20 14.08
N ILE A 160 12.16 -7.54 12.95
CA ILE A 160 12.72 -8.52 12.02
C ILE A 160 14.03 -8.07 11.38
N ARG A 161 14.32 -6.79 11.37
CA ARG A 161 15.55 -6.24 10.77
C ARG A 161 16.80 -6.77 11.44
N ASP A 162 16.77 -6.90 12.74
CA ASP A 162 17.89 -7.43 13.53
C ASP A 162 17.97 -8.97 13.51
N GLU A 163 16.86 -9.63 13.12
CA GLU A 163 16.79 -11.09 12.94
C GLU A 163 17.09 -11.51 11.49
N THR A 164 17.06 -10.56 10.55
CA THR A 164 17.24 -10.82 9.11
C THR A 164 18.73 -11.06 8.79
N PRO A 165 19.07 -12.14 8.05
CA PRO A 165 20.44 -12.39 7.65
C PRO A 165 20.95 -11.29 6.70
N GLU A 166 22.27 -11.05 6.71
CA GLU A 166 22.91 -9.93 6.01
C GLU A 166 22.67 -9.91 4.49
N ASN A 167 22.43 -11.06 3.88
CA ASN A 167 22.14 -11.19 2.45
C ASN A 167 20.75 -10.69 2.05
N LEU A 168 19.82 -10.49 2.98
CA LEU A 168 18.49 -9.90 2.72
C LEU A 168 18.42 -8.46 3.23
N LYS A 169 18.30 -7.50 2.31
CA LYS A 169 18.12 -6.08 2.66
C LYS A 169 16.65 -5.70 2.64
N ILE A 170 16.19 -5.01 3.69
CA ILE A 170 14.80 -4.55 3.84
C ILE A 170 14.73 -3.04 3.66
N SER A 171 13.90 -2.58 2.74
CA SER A 171 13.56 -1.16 2.54
C SER A 171 12.09 -0.91 2.88
N CYS A 172 11.79 0.18 3.57
CA CYS A 172 10.43 0.57 3.95
C CYS A 172 10.08 1.94 3.36
N ILE A 173 8.93 2.01 2.70
CA ILE A 173 8.44 3.22 2.04
C ILE A 173 7.35 3.84 2.91
N TYR A 174 7.43 5.15 3.12
CA TYR A 174 6.47 5.94 3.90
C TYR A 174 5.81 7.02 3.04
N PRO A 175 4.96 6.66 2.06
CA PRO A 175 4.24 7.64 1.27
C PRO A 175 3.25 8.40 2.16
N VAL A 176 3.09 9.68 1.86
CA VAL A 176 1.94 10.48 2.30
C VAL A 176 0.78 10.26 1.33
N SER A 177 -0.32 11.02 1.46
CA SER A 177 -1.42 10.97 0.50
C SER A 177 -0.91 11.09 -0.93
N THR A 178 -1.30 10.15 -1.79
CA THR A 178 -0.87 10.09 -3.18
C THR A 178 -2.09 10.11 -4.09
N LYS A 179 -2.07 10.92 -5.15
CA LYS A 179 -3.19 11.07 -6.11
C LYS A 179 -3.42 9.78 -6.89
N THR A 180 -4.16 8.85 -6.33
CA THR A 180 -4.48 7.54 -6.90
C THR A 180 -5.95 7.22 -6.64
N ASN A 181 -6.45 6.15 -7.22
CA ASN A 181 -7.81 5.68 -6.92
C ASN A 181 -7.98 5.11 -5.49
N PHE A 182 -6.89 5.03 -4.73
CA PHE A 182 -6.86 4.53 -3.35
C PHE A 182 -7.88 5.22 -2.44
N PHE A 183 -8.03 6.55 -2.57
CA PHE A 183 -8.98 7.31 -1.77
C PHE A 183 -10.43 7.06 -2.15
N ASN A 184 -10.73 6.84 -3.44
CA ASN A 184 -12.08 6.48 -3.87
C ASN A 184 -12.46 5.09 -3.35
N VAL A 185 -11.55 4.13 -3.41
CA VAL A 185 -11.76 2.78 -2.85
C VAL A 185 -11.97 2.86 -1.33
N GLY A 186 -11.14 3.62 -0.62
CA GLY A 186 -11.24 3.81 0.82
C GLY A 186 -12.56 4.42 1.28
N GLY A 187 -13.13 5.31 0.47
CA GLY A 187 -14.44 5.92 0.71
C GLY A 187 -15.63 5.07 0.26
N GLY A 188 -15.44 3.82 -0.15
CA GLY A 188 -16.51 2.98 -0.69
C GLY A 188 -17.10 3.52 -2.00
N GLY A 189 -16.25 4.05 -2.88
CA GLY A 189 -16.66 4.72 -4.13
C GLY A 189 -17.04 6.20 -3.95
N ARG A 190 -17.13 6.70 -2.73
CA ARG A 190 -17.50 8.08 -2.42
C ARG A 190 -16.26 8.98 -2.38
N ARG A 191 -16.42 10.21 -2.86
CA ARG A 191 -15.32 11.20 -2.84
C ARG A 191 -14.96 11.58 -1.41
N MET A 192 -13.69 11.42 -1.04
CA MET A 192 -13.14 11.87 0.24
C MET A 192 -12.03 12.90 0.04
N GLU A 193 -11.81 13.73 1.05
CA GLU A 193 -10.72 14.72 1.05
C GLU A 193 -9.43 14.09 1.58
N PRO A 194 -8.39 13.90 0.74
CA PRO A 194 -7.15 13.31 1.20
C PRO A 194 -6.47 14.18 2.28
N PRO A 195 -5.76 13.56 3.24
CA PRO A 195 -4.91 14.29 4.16
C PRO A 195 -3.80 15.04 3.43
N PHE A 196 -3.44 16.23 3.92
CA PHE A 196 -2.28 16.98 3.41
C PHE A 196 -0.99 16.45 4.08
N PRO A 197 0.14 16.41 3.37
CA PRO A 197 0.36 16.77 1.96
C PRO A 197 -0.06 15.69 0.97
N VAL A 198 -0.26 16.06 -0.31
CA VAL A 198 -0.64 15.17 -1.41
C VAL A 198 0.43 15.18 -2.49
N GLN A 199 0.84 14.00 -2.99
CA GLN A 199 1.86 13.84 -4.02
C GLN A 199 1.32 13.15 -5.27
N ALA A 200 1.99 13.34 -6.41
CA ALA A 200 1.79 12.55 -7.61
C ALA A 200 2.44 11.16 -7.46
N PRO A 201 1.83 10.07 -7.96
CA PRO A 201 2.36 8.72 -7.82
C PRO A 201 3.69 8.52 -8.54
N GLU A 202 3.94 9.22 -9.64
CA GLU A 202 5.21 9.18 -10.37
C GLU A 202 6.37 9.76 -9.53
N LYS A 203 6.11 10.84 -8.79
CA LYS A 203 7.09 11.40 -7.85
C LYS A 203 7.43 10.43 -6.72
N VAL A 204 6.42 9.73 -6.22
CA VAL A 204 6.61 8.68 -5.21
C VAL A 204 7.44 7.54 -5.79
N ALA A 205 7.10 7.02 -6.97
CA ALA A 205 7.79 5.91 -7.62
C ALA A 205 9.27 6.23 -7.89
N LYS A 206 9.58 7.42 -8.44
CA LYS A 206 10.97 7.87 -8.65
C LYS A 206 11.79 7.88 -7.36
N ALA A 207 11.21 8.40 -6.28
CA ALA A 207 11.88 8.42 -4.98
C ALA A 207 12.10 7.00 -4.42
N VAL A 208 11.12 6.11 -4.62
CA VAL A 208 11.17 4.70 -4.20
C VAL A 208 12.27 3.96 -4.95
N VAL A 209 12.24 3.97 -6.28
CA VAL A 209 13.23 3.25 -7.11
C VAL A 209 14.64 3.75 -6.80
N LYS A 210 14.84 5.08 -6.71
CA LYS A 210 16.12 5.67 -6.31
C LYS A 210 16.55 5.28 -4.90
N GLY A 211 15.62 5.18 -3.95
CA GLY A 211 15.92 4.80 -2.58
C GLY A 211 16.30 3.32 -2.46
N VAL A 212 15.57 2.46 -3.17
CA VAL A 212 15.85 1.02 -3.25
C VAL A 212 17.19 0.75 -3.93
N ASP A 213 17.50 1.44 -5.03
CA ASP A 213 18.80 1.37 -5.69
C ASP A 213 19.97 1.68 -4.72
N LYS A 214 19.78 2.68 -3.87
CA LYS A 214 20.76 3.12 -2.87
C LYS A 214 20.75 2.33 -1.55
N LEU A 215 20.03 1.21 -1.48
CA LEU A 215 19.89 0.38 -0.28
C LEU A 215 19.37 1.13 0.96
N LYS A 216 18.55 2.18 0.76
CA LYS A 216 17.98 2.92 1.88
C LYS A 216 17.01 2.06 2.67
N GLU A 217 17.17 2.00 3.97
CA GLU A 217 16.25 1.31 4.88
C GLU A 217 14.90 1.99 4.97
N HIS A 218 14.90 3.31 5.04
CA HIS A 218 13.69 4.12 5.12
C HIS A 218 13.64 5.13 3.97
N ILE A 219 12.57 5.09 3.20
CA ILE A 219 12.33 5.93 2.04
C ILE A 219 11.11 6.82 2.31
N TYR A 220 11.35 8.11 2.42
CA TYR A 220 10.32 9.14 2.61
C TYR A 220 10.19 9.96 1.33
N PRO A 221 9.22 9.64 0.44
CA PRO A 221 9.08 10.33 -0.85
C PRO A 221 8.73 11.82 -0.71
N CYS A 222 8.12 12.21 0.42
CA CYS A 222 7.71 13.58 0.69
C CYS A 222 8.72 14.30 1.57
N ALA A 223 9.44 15.27 1.00
CA ALA A 223 10.49 16.00 1.72
C ALA A 223 9.98 16.77 2.95
N VAL A 224 8.73 17.25 2.91
CA VAL A 224 8.14 18.00 4.03
C VAL A 224 7.58 17.11 5.13
N TYR A 225 7.48 15.79 4.91
CA TYR A 225 6.86 14.90 5.88
C TYR A 225 7.67 14.77 7.18
N LEU A 226 8.97 14.47 7.09
CA LEU A 226 9.82 14.33 8.26
C LEU A 226 9.91 15.60 9.10
N PRO A 227 10.20 16.78 8.54
CA PRO A 227 10.16 18.02 9.31
C PRO A 227 8.80 18.27 9.98
N SER A 228 7.69 18.03 9.28
CA SER A 228 6.34 18.20 9.83
C SER A 228 6.06 17.21 10.97
N LYS A 229 6.49 15.95 10.84
CA LYS A 229 6.35 14.94 11.89
C LYS A 229 7.11 15.33 13.16
N TYR A 230 8.37 15.76 13.02
CA TYR A 230 9.16 16.22 14.17
C TYR A 230 8.57 17.49 14.79
N LEU A 231 8.14 18.47 13.99
CA LEU A 231 7.47 19.64 14.48
C LEU A 231 6.22 19.27 15.31
N MET A 232 5.39 18.39 14.81
CA MET A 232 4.19 17.92 15.51
C MET A 232 4.48 17.11 16.78
N SER A 233 5.66 16.47 16.89
CA SER A 233 6.06 15.77 18.10
C SER A 233 6.59 16.71 19.19
N ILE A 234 7.28 17.80 18.78
CA ILE A 234 7.87 18.79 19.71
C ILE A 234 6.85 19.87 20.09
N VAL A 235 5.92 20.22 19.18
CA VAL A 235 4.91 21.28 19.38
C VAL A 235 3.50 20.68 19.39
N PRO A 236 3.02 20.15 20.53
CA PRO A 236 1.72 19.45 20.63
C PRO A 236 0.52 20.26 20.10
N PRO A 237 0.43 21.58 20.23
CA PRO A 237 -0.67 22.38 19.65
C PRO A 237 -0.79 22.22 18.12
N VAL A 238 0.32 22.12 17.39
CA VAL A 238 0.33 21.91 15.93
C VAL A 238 -0.30 20.58 15.59
N LYS A 239 0.08 19.50 16.30
CA LYS A 239 -0.54 18.19 16.15
C LYS A 239 -2.03 18.21 16.46
N LYS A 240 -2.44 18.88 17.56
CA LYS A 240 -3.86 19.02 17.94
C LYS A 240 -4.67 19.71 16.84
N LEU A 241 -4.13 20.79 16.26
CA LEU A 241 -4.78 21.51 15.16
C LEU A 241 -4.92 20.64 13.91
N TYR A 242 -3.87 19.92 13.53
CA TYR A 242 -3.90 18.99 12.40
C TYR A 242 -4.96 17.90 12.60
N ILE A 243 -4.98 17.25 13.77
CA ILE A 243 -5.96 16.20 14.10
C ILE A 243 -7.39 16.79 14.13
N LYS A 244 -7.60 18.00 14.65
CA LYS A 244 -8.90 18.68 14.61
C LYS A 244 -9.39 18.89 13.17
N ALA A 245 -8.51 19.29 12.26
CA ALA A 245 -8.84 19.42 10.84
C ALA A 245 -9.24 18.06 10.21
N GLN A 246 -8.50 16.98 10.48
CA GLN A 246 -8.86 15.64 10.00
C GLN A 246 -10.19 15.15 10.58
N LYS A 247 -10.45 15.41 11.87
CA LYS A 247 -11.75 15.10 12.50
C LYS A 247 -12.90 15.86 11.82
N GLY A 248 -12.66 17.11 11.41
CA GLY A 248 -13.62 17.90 10.63
C GLY A 248 -13.92 17.26 9.26
N LYS A 249 -12.90 16.77 8.56
CA LYS A 249 -13.06 16.05 7.27
C LYS A 249 -13.91 14.79 7.45
N LEU A 250 -13.60 13.97 8.47
CA LEU A 250 -14.37 12.76 8.76
C LEU A 250 -15.83 13.08 9.05
N ARG A 251 -16.11 14.09 9.87
CA ARG A 251 -17.50 14.50 10.18
C ARG A 251 -18.28 14.91 8.92
N ARG A 252 -17.66 15.67 8.01
CA ARG A 252 -18.30 16.06 6.74
C ARG A 252 -18.55 14.83 5.85
N PHE A 253 -17.59 13.90 5.80
CA PHE A 253 -17.72 12.67 5.04
C PHE A 253 -18.90 11.83 5.59
N VAL A 254 -18.94 11.53 6.89
CA VAL A 254 -20.01 10.75 7.53
C VAL A 254 -21.38 11.40 7.33
N LYS A 255 -21.47 12.74 7.48
CA LYS A 255 -22.75 13.46 7.25
C LYS A 255 -23.23 13.28 5.80
N ARG A 256 -22.33 13.35 4.82
CA ARG A 256 -22.67 13.16 3.41
C ARG A 256 -23.11 11.72 3.13
N VAL A 257 -22.38 10.71 3.66
CA VAL A 257 -22.77 9.30 3.51
C VAL A 257 -24.17 9.04 4.04
N LYS A 258 -24.49 9.54 5.24
CA LYS A 258 -25.83 9.42 5.82
C LYS A 258 -26.92 10.07 4.94
N ALA A 259 -26.67 11.27 4.45
CA ALA A 259 -27.63 11.95 3.57
C ALA A 259 -27.86 11.21 2.25
N GLU A 260 -26.82 10.61 1.67
CA GLU A 260 -26.92 9.77 0.46
C GLU A 260 -27.75 8.50 0.73
N GLU A 261 -27.53 7.86 1.89
CA GLU A 261 -28.26 6.66 2.30
C GLU A 261 -29.75 6.96 2.61
N GLU A 262 -30.03 8.07 3.27
CA GLU A 262 -31.40 8.54 3.55
C GLU A 262 -32.14 8.87 2.24
N GLY A 263 -31.51 9.59 1.31
CA GLY A 263 -32.09 9.90 0.00
C GLY A 263 -32.36 8.65 -0.86
N LEU A 264 -31.47 7.65 -0.81
CA LEU A 264 -31.68 6.38 -1.50
C LEU A 264 -32.88 5.60 -0.93
N ILE A 265 -33.07 5.63 0.40
CA ILE A 265 -34.21 4.98 1.06
C ILE A 265 -35.52 5.67 0.67
N GLU A 266 -35.52 6.99 0.57
CA GLU A 266 -36.68 7.78 0.17
C GLU A 266 -37.08 7.49 -1.29
N ASP A 267 -36.11 7.44 -2.20
CA ASP A 267 -36.33 7.05 -3.61
C ASP A 267 -36.88 5.62 -3.75
N ILE A 268 -36.42 4.68 -2.95
CA ILE A 268 -36.91 3.29 -2.93
C ILE A 268 -38.34 3.23 -2.42
N ARG A 269 -38.68 4.00 -1.39
CA ARG A 269 -40.04 4.10 -0.85
C ARG A 269 -41.02 4.69 -1.87
N LEU A 270 -40.65 5.79 -2.54
CA LEU A 270 -41.45 6.43 -3.59
C LEU A 270 -41.73 5.47 -4.76
N LYS A 271 -40.71 4.73 -5.21
CA LYS A 271 -40.90 3.73 -6.30
C LYS A 271 -41.79 2.55 -5.91
N LYS A 272 -41.89 2.20 -4.62
CA LYS A 272 -42.81 1.15 -4.10
C LYS A 272 -44.24 1.66 -3.96
N THR A 273 -44.44 2.94 -3.72
CA THR A 273 -45.74 3.55 -3.54
C THR A 273 -46.40 3.88 -4.90
N LEU A 274 -45.60 3.95 -5.97
CA LEU A 274 -46.03 4.19 -7.36
C LEU A 274 -46.30 2.90 -8.19
N LYS A 275 -46.15 1.72 -7.57
CA LYS A 275 -46.50 0.40 -8.08
C LYS A 275 -47.70 -0.16 -7.31
#